data_e713e6875e3443dc1d1b8738b24c9304
#
_entry.id   e713e6875e3443dc1d1b8738b24c9304
#
_cell.length_a   1.000
_cell.length_b   1.000
_cell.length_c   1.000
_cell.angle_alpha   90.00
_cell.angle_beta   90.00
_cell.angle_gamma   90.00
#
_symmetry.space_group_name_H-M   'P 1'
#
loop_
_entity.id
_entity.type
_entity.pdbx_description
1 polymer ?
#
loop_
_entity_poly.entity_id
_entity_poly.type
_entity_poly.pdbx_seq_one_letter_code
_entity_poly.pdbx_strand_id
1 'polypeptide(L)'
;MRYEAIGFDLLTALLDSWSLFADVAGGRERGMRWHAASQSLLRGKPYRPFEDVIREGAGVVGIERSKAEELLGRWGEAAPWPNVPDVLPRLNSYTRFIVTNCSERLGAVAAASAGTFDLVMTAERAGAYKPDPRPYRAALDALTLHRKRVLFVAGSAHDVGGASRAGMDVYWANRGRVPAPTDATAIREEEDLRGLLDMLEG
;
A
#
# COMPACT_ATOMS: atom_id res chain seq x y z
N MET A 1 -13.22 -15.13 -16.63
CA MET A 1 -12.48 -14.00 -16.03
C MET A 1 -10.99 -14.25 -16.11
N ARG A 2 -10.21 -13.24 -16.47
CA ARG A 2 -8.73 -13.34 -16.58
C ARG A 2 -8.08 -13.51 -15.21
N TYR A 3 -8.60 -12.83 -14.20
CA TYR A 3 -8.09 -12.85 -12.83
C TYR A 3 -9.07 -13.57 -11.89
N GLU A 4 -8.55 -14.20 -10.86
CA GLU A 4 -9.30 -14.83 -9.77
C GLU A 4 -9.16 -14.07 -8.46
N ALA A 5 -8.11 -13.24 -8.36
CA ALA A 5 -7.84 -12.45 -7.17
C ALA A 5 -7.30 -11.05 -7.51
N ILE A 6 -7.55 -10.11 -6.61
CA ILE A 6 -7.04 -8.74 -6.67
C ILE A 6 -6.31 -8.43 -5.36
N GLY A 7 -5.01 -8.17 -5.47
CA GLY A 7 -4.18 -7.68 -4.38
C GLY A 7 -4.11 -6.16 -4.37
N PHE A 8 -3.97 -5.55 -3.21
CA PHE A 8 -3.92 -4.09 -3.06
C PHE A 8 -2.74 -3.64 -2.20
N ASP A 9 -2.08 -2.55 -2.58
CA ASP A 9 -1.43 -1.71 -1.59
C ASP A 9 -2.48 -1.05 -0.70
N LEU A 10 -2.17 -0.90 0.60
CA LEU A 10 -3.12 -0.36 1.57
C LEU A 10 -3.05 1.17 1.65
N LEU A 11 -1.85 1.69 1.95
CA LEU A 11 -1.70 3.05 2.45
C LEU A 11 -1.75 4.14 1.36
N THR A 12 -1.60 3.79 0.10
CA THR A 12 -1.62 4.76 -1.00
C THR A 12 -2.58 4.37 -2.13
N ALA A 13 -2.90 3.07 -2.30
CA ALA A 13 -3.92 2.66 -3.26
C ALA A 13 -5.34 2.78 -2.69
N LEU A 14 -5.56 2.34 -1.45
CA LEU A 14 -6.88 2.32 -0.82
C LEU A 14 -7.11 3.50 0.14
N LEU A 15 -6.11 3.86 0.95
CA LEU A 15 -6.23 4.89 1.99
C LEU A 15 -5.41 6.14 1.65
N ASP A 16 -5.95 7.30 2.04
CA ASP A 16 -5.23 8.58 2.02
C ASP A 16 -4.39 8.75 3.29
N SER A 17 -3.31 7.97 3.39
CA SER A 17 -2.35 8.15 4.48
C SER A 17 -1.61 9.49 4.41
N TRP A 18 -1.52 10.11 3.24
CA TRP A 18 -0.84 11.39 3.07
C TRP A 18 -1.52 12.54 3.83
N SER A 19 -2.86 12.57 3.82
CA SER A 19 -3.63 13.56 4.58
C SER A 19 -3.46 13.37 6.08
N LEU A 20 -3.37 12.14 6.58
CA LEU A 20 -3.08 11.88 7.99
C LEU A 20 -1.69 12.36 8.40
N PHE A 21 -0.65 12.06 7.58
CA PHE A 21 0.70 12.60 7.79
C PHE A 21 0.72 14.14 7.78
N ALA A 22 -0.01 14.75 6.85
CA ALA A 22 -0.08 16.20 6.71
C ALA A 22 -0.74 16.86 7.93
N ASP A 23 -1.84 16.29 8.42
CA ASP A 23 -2.58 16.79 9.58
C ASP A 23 -1.71 16.75 10.84
N VAL A 24 -1.14 15.59 11.17
CA VAL A 24 -0.31 15.42 12.36
C VAL A 24 0.98 16.26 12.30
N ALA A 25 1.59 16.40 11.12
CA ALA A 25 2.79 17.20 10.95
C ALA A 25 2.53 18.71 10.97
N GLY A 26 1.25 19.14 10.93
CA GLY A 26 0.87 20.55 10.89
C GLY A 26 1.04 21.20 9.50
N GLY A 27 0.93 20.41 8.41
CA GLY A 27 0.94 20.90 7.05
C GLY A 27 1.41 19.88 6.01
N ARG A 28 0.90 20.03 4.78
CA ARG A 28 1.09 19.08 3.68
C ARG A 28 2.58 18.86 3.35
N GLU A 29 3.34 19.92 3.18
CA GLU A 29 4.78 19.81 2.83
C GLU A 29 5.56 19.01 3.88
N ARG A 30 5.36 19.38 5.16
CA ARG A 30 6.03 18.73 6.29
C ARG A 30 5.64 17.26 6.42
N GLY A 31 4.34 16.96 6.25
CA GLY A 31 3.85 15.58 6.27
C GLY A 31 4.39 14.73 5.13
N MET A 32 4.44 15.28 3.91
CA MET A 32 5.00 14.56 2.76
C MET A 32 6.52 14.34 2.88
N ARG A 33 7.27 15.29 3.46
CA ARG A 33 8.69 15.09 3.76
C ARG A 33 8.88 13.96 4.77
N TRP A 34 8.07 13.91 5.82
CA TRP A 34 8.12 12.83 6.81
C TRP A 34 7.78 11.49 6.18
N HIS A 35 6.67 11.40 5.43
CA HIS A 35 6.31 10.20 4.69
C HIS A 35 7.47 9.72 3.78
N ALA A 36 8.05 10.60 2.98
CA ALA A 36 9.16 10.28 2.09
C ALA A 36 10.42 9.81 2.85
N ALA A 37 10.77 10.45 3.98
CA ALA A 37 11.86 10.02 4.84
C ALA A 37 11.62 8.60 5.39
N SER A 38 10.40 8.33 5.90
CA SER A 38 10.02 6.99 6.37
C SER A 38 10.12 5.94 5.24
N GLN A 39 9.65 6.25 4.04
CA GLN A 39 9.75 5.34 2.89
C GLN A 39 11.21 5.06 2.49
N SER A 40 12.09 6.04 2.57
CA SER A 40 13.51 5.85 2.23
C SER A 40 14.25 4.94 3.23
N LEU A 41 13.82 4.92 4.48
CA LEU A 41 14.37 4.06 5.54
C LEU A 41 14.01 2.57 5.37
N LEU A 42 13.01 2.24 4.56
CA LEU A 42 12.59 0.85 4.29
C LEU A 42 13.43 0.18 3.19
N ARG A 43 14.02 0.97 2.28
CA ARG A 43 14.62 0.45 1.04
C ARG A 43 15.87 -0.39 1.32
N GLY A 44 15.84 -1.64 0.82
CA GLY A 44 16.99 -2.55 0.88
C GLY A 44 17.43 -2.89 2.31
N LYS A 45 16.57 -2.67 3.30
CA LYS A 45 16.86 -2.96 4.71
C LYS A 45 16.11 -4.22 5.16
N PRO A 46 16.68 -5.01 6.09
CA PRO A 46 15.94 -6.08 6.75
C PRO A 46 14.73 -5.50 7.51
N TYR A 47 13.72 -6.34 7.72
CA TYR A 47 12.56 -5.95 8.51
C TYR A 47 12.98 -5.54 9.93
N ARG A 48 12.36 -4.49 10.42
CA ARG A 48 12.34 -4.02 11.81
C ARG A 48 10.95 -3.44 12.10
N PRO A 49 10.54 -3.19 13.36
CA PRO A 49 9.21 -2.65 13.63
C PRO A 49 8.92 -1.38 12.82
N PHE A 50 7.78 -1.37 12.12
CA PHE A 50 7.38 -0.25 11.25
C PHE A 50 7.19 1.04 12.04
N GLU A 51 6.75 0.92 13.30
CA GLU A 51 6.61 2.03 14.25
C GLU A 51 7.95 2.75 14.48
N ASP A 52 9.05 2.01 14.53
CA ASP A 52 10.39 2.61 14.70
C ASP A 52 10.82 3.36 13.45
N VAL A 53 10.42 2.88 12.27
CA VAL A 53 10.66 3.58 11.00
C VAL A 53 9.90 4.91 10.95
N ILE A 54 8.66 4.94 11.43
CA ILE A 54 7.86 6.17 11.53
C ILE A 54 8.50 7.18 12.47
N ARG A 55 8.97 6.72 13.65
CA ARG A 55 9.66 7.57 14.63
C ARG A 55 10.97 8.14 14.09
N GLU A 56 11.78 7.29 13.48
CA GLU A 56 13.07 7.70 12.88
C GLU A 56 12.86 8.68 11.72
N GLY A 57 11.87 8.41 10.84
CA GLY A 57 11.50 9.29 9.75
C GLY A 57 11.07 10.68 10.23
N ALA A 58 10.36 10.77 11.36
CA ALA A 58 10.03 12.04 12.02
C ALA A 58 11.28 12.80 12.42
N GLY A 59 12.21 12.12 13.10
CA GLY A 59 13.49 12.70 13.53
C GLY A 59 14.35 13.22 12.37
N VAL A 60 14.39 12.48 11.25
CA VAL A 60 15.13 12.88 10.03
C VAL A 60 14.67 14.23 9.49
N VAL A 61 13.39 14.57 9.62
CA VAL A 61 12.80 15.82 9.11
C VAL A 61 12.52 16.86 10.20
N GLY A 62 13.03 16.65 11.42
CA GLY A 62 12.89 17.59 12.53
C GLY A 62 11.45 17.65 13.08
N ILE A 63 10.71 16.54 13.03
CA ILE A 63 9.40 16.38 13.68
C ILE A 63 9.62 15.74 15.05
N GLU A 64 8.97 16.30 16.07
CA GLU A 64 9.08 15.81 17.44
C GLU A 64 8.53 14.38 17.58
N ARG A 65 9.13 13.61 18.48
CA ARG A 65 8.71 12.22 18.78
C ARG A 65 7.25 12.15 19.21
N SER A 66 6.74 13.13 19.93
CA SER A 66 5.33 13.24 20.34
C SER A 66 4.38 13.18 19.15
N LYS A 67 4.76 13.82 18.02
CA LYS A 67 3.99 13.77 16.77
C LYS A 67 4.04 12.38 16.11
N ALA A 68 5.14 11.67 16.24
CA ALA A 68 5.21 10.29 15.76
C ALA A 68 4.29 9.37 16.59
N GLU A 69 4.24 9.52 17.90
CA GLU A 69 3.29 8.77 18.75
C GLU A 69 1.83 9.16 18.45
N GLU A 70 1.55 10.45 18.20
CA GLU A 70 0.24 10.91 17.78
C GLU A 70 -0.19 10.24 16.46
N LEU A 71 0.68 10.24 15.43
CA LEU A 71 0.41 9.59 14.15
C LEU A 71 0.12 8.09 14.34
N LEU A 72 0.95 7.39 15.11
CA LEU A 72 0.79 5.96 15.38
C LEU A 72 -0.50 5.65 16.16
N GLY A 73 -0.91 6.53 17.07
CA GLY A 73 -2.16 6.42 17.82
C GLY A 73 -3.40 6.65 16.94
N ARG A 74 -3.27 7.50 15.93
CA ARG A 74 -4.33 7.88 14.99
C ARG A 74 -4.31 7.08 13.67
N TRP A 75 -3.50 6.02 13.58
CA TRP A 75 -3.27 5.28 12.32
C TRP A 75 -4.56 4.76 11.67
N GLY A 76 -5.56 4.39 12.47
CA GLY A 76 -6.87 3.95 12.01
C GLY A 76 -7.76 5.06 11.45
N GLU A 77 -7.36 6.32 11.57
CA GLU A 77 -8.09 7.48 11.01
C GLU A 77 -7.75 7.74 9.53
N ALA A 78 -6.77 7.00 8.96
CA ALA A 78 -6.49 7.09 7.53
C ALA A 78 -7.76 6.72 6.74
N ALA A 79 -8.36 7.72 6.09
CA ALA A 79 -9.62 7.54 5.38
C ALA A 79 -9.41 6.86 4.02
N PRO A 80 -10.37 6.06 3.54
CA PRO A 80 -10.37 5.61 2.15
C PRO A 80 -10.36 6.78 1.18
N TRP A 81 -9.67 6.63 0.05
CA TRP A 81 -9.82 7.57 -1.05
C TRP A 81 -11.29 7.62 -1.51
N PRO A 82 -11.81 8.79 -1.99
CA PRO A 82 -13.24 8.98 -2.25
C PRO A 82 -13.89 7.93 -3.16
N ASN A 83 -13.14 7.35 -4.08
CA ASN A 83 -13.65 6.34 -5.02
C ASN A 83 -13.55 4.89 -4.51
N VAL A 84 -12.87 4.64 -3.41
CA VAL A 84 -12.67 3.29 -2.86
C VAL A 84 -13.98 2.66 -2.36
N PRO A 85 -14.85 3.39 -1.61
CA PRO A 85 -16.14 2.85 -1.16
C PRO A 85 -17.08 2.42 -2.29
N ASP A 86 -16.96 3.03 -3.48
CA ASP A 86 -17.79 2.70 -4.64
C ASP A 86 -17.22 1.51 -5.43
N VAL A 87 -15.89 1.36 -5.46
CA VAL A 87 -15.21 0.34 -6.27
C VAL A 87 -15.09 -0.99 -5.53
N LEU A 88 -14.67 -1.01 -4.25
CA LEU A 88 -14.39 -2.25 -3.53
C LEU A 88 -15.58 -3.22 -3.45
N PRO A 89 -16.84 -2.77 -3.20
CA PRO A 89 -17.97 -3.69 -3.15
C PRO A 89 -18.25 -4.40 -4.48
N ARG A 90 -17.89 -3.79 -5.60
CA ARG A 90 -18.06 -4.37 -6.95
C ARG A 90 -17.04 -5.48 -7.25
N LEU A 91 -16.02 -5.64 -6.40
CA LEU A 91 -14.97 -6.64 -6.51
C LEU A 91 -15.21 -7.87 -5.61
N ASN A 92 -16.41 -8.02 -5.05
CA ASN A 92 -16.73 -9.12 -4.11
C ASN A 92 -16.67 -10.53 -4.73
N SER A 93 -16.69 -10.64 -6.07
CA SER A 93 -16.52 -11.93 -6.78
C SER A 93 -15.07 -12.40 -6.87
N TYR A 94 -14.11 -11.56 -6.49
CA TYR A 94 -12.67 -11.87 -6.47
C TYR A 94 -12.21 -12.16 -5.04
N THR A 95 -11.22 -13.02 -4.88
CA THR A 95 -10.42 -13.06 -3.65
C THR A 95 -9.67 -11.73 -3.52
N ARG A 96 -9.84 -11.02 -2.40
CA ARG A 96 -9.24 -9.69 -2.18
C ARG A 96 -8.25 -9.74 -1.04
N PHE A 97 -7.03 -9.30 -1.29
CA PHE A 97 -5.99 -9.29 -0.26
C PHE A 97 -5.17 -8.01 -0.28
N ILE A 98 -4.53 -7.73 0.83
CA ILE A 98 -3.64 -6.58 1.03
C ILE A 98 -2.19 -7.06 1.15
N VAL A 99 -1.26 -6.29 0.58
CA VAL A 99 0.17 -6.37 0.90
C VAL A 99 0.64 -4.98 1.35
N THR A 100 1.07 -4.86 2.61
CA THR A 100 1.40 -3.57 3.22
C THR A 100 2.75 -3.59 3.95
N ASN A 101 3.39 -2.42 4.05
CA ASN A 101 4.63 -2.24 4.82
C ASN A 101 4.40 -2.08 6.34
N CYS A 102 3.16 -2.11 6.80
CA CYS A 102 2.83 -2.01 8.22
C CYS A 102 3.31 -3.20 9.06
N SER A 103 3.36 -3.00 10.38
CA SER A 103 3.32 -4.07 11.37
C SER A 103 1.97 -4.78 11.36
N GLU A 104 1.85 -5.96 11.99
CA GLU A 104 0.57 -6.70 12.12
C GLU A 104 -0.50 -5.81 12.76
N ARG A 105 -0.16 -5.12 13.85
CA ARG A 105 -1.08 -4.23 14.55
C ARG A 105 -1.57 -3.07 13.67
N LEU A 106 -0.65 -2.33 13.04
CA LEU A 106 -1.00 -1.17 12.23
C LEU A 106 -1.68 -1.58 10.91
N GLY A 107 -1.27 -2.71 10.33
CA GLY A 107 -1.90 -3.27 9.15
C GLY A 107 -3.36 -3.66 9.39
N ALA A 108 -3.65 -4.32 10.52
CA ALA A 108 -5.01 -4.70 10.89
C ALA A 108 -5.91 -3.47 11.11
N VAL A 109 -5.41 -2.46 11.86
CA VAL A 109 -6.16 -1.24 12.14
C VAL A 109 -6.46 -0.46 10.84
N ALA A 110 -5.46 -0.27 9.98
CA ALA A 110 -5.65 0.45 8.73
C ALA A 110 -6.53 -0.34 7.73
N ALA A 111 -6.38 -1.66 7.63
CA ALA A 111 -7.20 -2.47 6.74
C ALA A 111 -8.69 -2.40 7.11
N ALA A 112 -9.01 -2.36 8.41
CA ALA A 112 -10.40 -2.22 8.88
C ALA A 112 -11.06 -0.92 8.38
N SER A 113 -10.30 0.17 8.20
CA SER A 113 -10.81 1.42 7.62
C SER A 113 -11.09 1.32 6.13
N ALA A 114 -10.40 0.44 5.41
CA ALA A 114 -10.60 0.23 3.96
C ALA A 114 -11.73 -0.76 3.63
N GLY A 115 -12.01 -1.74 4.50
CA GLY A 115 -13.04 -2.75 4.29
C GLY A 115 -12.62 -4.14 4.75
N THR A 116 -13.23 -5.18 4.16
CA THR A 116 -12.96 -6.59 4.48
C THR A 116 -12.13 -7.24 3.38
N PHE A 117 -11.12 -8.02 3.78
CA PHE A 117 -10.19 -8.71 2.88
C PHE A 117 -9.97 -10.15 3.36
N ASP A 118 -9.70 -11.05 2.43
CA ASP A 118 -9.44 -12.47 2.73
C ASP A 118 -8.06 -12.66 3.39
N LEU A 119 -7.12 -11.74 3.14
CA LEU A 119 -5.80 -11.74 3.76
C LEU A 119 -5.26 -10.31 3.88
N VAL A 120 -4.61 -10.01 5.00
CA VAL A 120 -3.73 -8.85 5.16
C VAL A 120 -2.31 -9.38 5.37
N MET A 121 -1.48 -9.28 4.33
CA MET A 121 -0.06 -9.63 4.39
C MET A 121 0.74 -8.39 4.75
N THR A 122 1.32 -8.38 5.92
CA THR A 122 2.15 -7.28 6.43
C THR A 122 3.63 -7.54 6.20
N ALA A 123 4.44 -6.49 6.21
CA ALA A 123 5.90 -6.64 6.17
C ALA A 123 6.42 -7.42 7.39
N GLU A 124 5.78 -7.29 8.55
CA GLU A 124 6.11 -8.05 9.75
C GLU A 124 5.92 -9.54 9.53
N ARG A 125 4.76 -9.96 9.04
CA ARG A 125 4.46 -11.37 8.73
C ARG A 125 5.39 -11.93 7.65
N ALA A 126 5.69 -11.14 6.62
CA ALA A 126 6.56 -11.54 5.52
C ALA A 126 8.06 -11.50 5.85
N GLY A 127 8.46 -10.85 6.95
CA GLY A 127 9.86 -10.61 7.32
C GLY A 127 10.61 -9.72 6.32
N ALA A 128 9.90 -8.92 5.52
CA ALA A 128 10.47 -8.05 4.50
C ALA A 128 9.54 -6.90 4.13
N TYR A 129 10.13 -5.76 3.78
CA TYR A 129 9.40 -4.61 3.23
C TYR A 129 9.24 -4.68 1.72
N LYS A 130 8.12 -4.22 1.19
CA LYS A 130 7.98 -3.85 -0.21
C LYS A 130 9.04 -2.77 -0.55
N PRO A 131 9.63 -2.77 -1.74
CA PRO A 131 9.30 -3.55 -2.94
C PRO A 131 10.03 -4.90 -3.06
N ASP A 132 10.56 -5.49 -1.98
CA ASP A 132 11.04 -6.86 -2.02
C ASP A 132 9.90 -7.78 -2.50
N PRO A 133 10.16 -8.76 -3.38
CA PRO A 133 9.11 -9.66 -3.86
C PRO A 133 8.56 -10.63 -2.80
N ARG A 134 9.22 -10.80 -1.66
CA ARG A 134 8.82 -11.74 -0.60
C ARG A 134 7.41 -11.47 -0.03
N PRO A 135 7.01 -10.24 0.36
CA PRO A 135 5.65 -10.00 0.85
C PRO A 135 4.56 -10.35 -0.15
N TYR A 136 4.79 -10.07 -1.43
CA TYR A 136 3.83 -10.40 -2.49
C TYR A 136 3.72 -11.91 -2.69
N ARG A 137 4.87 -12.64 -2.74
CA ARG A 137 4.89 -14.10 -2.87
C ARG A 137 4.27 -14.78 -1.65
N ALA A 138 4.57 -14.32 -0.44
CA ALA A 138 3.98 -14.83 0.79
C ALA A 138 2.44 -14.71 0.78
N ALA A 139 1.89 -13.62 0.22
CA ALA A 139 0.45 -13.48 0.06
C ALA A 139 -0.13 -14.49 -0.95
N LEU A 140 0.54 -14.68 -2.10
CA LEU A 140 0.14 -15.66 -3.10
C LEU A 140 0.16 -17.09 -2.54
N ASP A 141 1.22 -17.45 -1.81
CA ASP A 141 1.39 -18.78 -1.21
C ASP A 141 0.33 -19.03 -0.12
N ALA A 142 0.06 -18.05 0.74
CA ALA A 142 -0.95 -18.15 1.80
C ALA A 142 -2.38 -18.36 1.27
N LEU A 143 -2.68 -17.81 0.09
CA LEU A 143 -3.99 -17.94 -0.57
C LEU A 143 -4.01 -19.02 -1.67
N THR A 144 -2.90 -19.72 -1.88
CA THR A 144 -2.74 -20.75 -2.94
C THR A 144 -3.07 -20.19 -4.33
N LEU A 145 -2.66 -18.96 -4.62
CA LEU A 145 -2.96 -18.24 -5.86
C LEU A 145 -1.82 -18.37 -6.89
N HIS A 146 -2.21 -18.58 -8.14
CA HIS A 146 -1.23 -18.55 -9.22
C HIS A 146 -1.00 -17.09 -9.68
N ARG A 147 0.25 -16.61 -9.62
CA ARG A 147 0.64 -15.21 -9.89
C ARG A 147 0.05 -14.59 -11.18
N LYS A 148 -0.11 -15.39 -12.25
CA LYS A 148 -0.66 -14.92 -13.54
C LYS A 148 -2.19 -14.73 -13.53
N ARG A 149 -2.85 -15.17 -12.47
CA ARG A 149 -4.28 -15.01 -12.26
C ARG A 149 -4.60 -13.93 -11.21
N VAL A 150 -3.58 -13.15 -10.84
CA VAL A 150 -3.72 -12.07 -9.87
C VAL A 150 -3.41 -10.73 -10.53
N LEU A 151 -4.28 -9.76 -10.32
CA LEU A 151 -4.03 -8.36 -10.58
C LEU A 151 -3.63 -7.69 -9.27
N PHE A 152 -2.50 -6.96 -9.26
CA PHE A 152 -2.11 -6.17 -8.10
C PHE A 152 -2.38 -4.68 -8.36
N VAL A 153 -3.10 -4.03 -7.46
CA VAL A 153 -3.41 -2.60 -7.49
C VAL A 153 -2.35 -1.86 -6.66
N ALA A 154 -1.41 -1.27 -7.35
CA ALA A 154 -0.33 -0.49 -6.78
C ALA A 154 -0.77 0.96 -6.50
N GLY A 155 -0.34 1.53 -5.37
CA GLY A 155 -0.50 2.96 -5.07
C GLY A 155 0.79 3.75 -5.25
N SER A 156 1.92 3.08 -5.42
CA SER A 156 3.24 3.70 -5.59
C SER A 156 4.04 3.07 -6.72
N ALA A 157 4.98 3.83 -7.32
CA ALA A 157 5.90 3.31 -8.33
C ALA A 157 6.72 2.11 -7.82
N HIS A 158 7.02 2.06 -6.52
CA HIS A 158 7.75 0.94 -5.90
C HIS A 158 6.93 -0.35 -5.90
N ASP A 159 5.62 -0.26 -5.69
CA ASP A 159 4.72 -1.41 -5.75
C ASP A 159 4.61 -1.95 -7.18
N VAL A 160 4.64 -1.08 -8.20
CA VAL A 160 4.66 -1.51 -9.60
C VAL A 160 5.84 -2.46 -9.83
N GLY A 161 7.05 -2.05 -9.43
CA GLY A 161 8.25 -2.89 -9.56
C GLY A 161 8.19 -4.16 -8.70
N GLY A 162 7.74 -4.04 -7.45
CA GLY A 162 7.67 -5.17 -6.52
C GLY A 162 6.73 -6.28 -6.97
N ALA A 163 5.49 -5.91 -7.33
CA ALA A 163 4.46 -6.84 -7.78
C ALA A 163 4.80 -7.47 -9.14
N SER A 164 5.36 -6.69 -10.08
CA SER A 164 5.84 -7.20 -11.36
C SER A 164 6.94 -8.25 -11.18
N ARG A 165 7.91 -8.02 -10.28
CA ARG A 165 8.96 -9.00 -9.96
C ARG A 165 8.42 -10.25 -9.25
N ALA A 166 7.28 -10.15 -8.57
CA ALA A 166 6.56 -11.32 -8.06
C ALA A 166 5.79 -12.07 -9.16
N GLY A 167 5.67 -11.49 -10.35
CA GLY A 167 5.07 -12.09 -11.54
C GLY A 167 3.59 -11.81 -11.76
N MET A 168 3.02 -10.87 -11.01
CA MET A 168 1.64 -10.40 -11.15
C MET A 168 1.52 -9.34 -12.25
N ASP A 169 0.34 -9.21 -12.82
CA ASP A 169 -0.04 -8.04 -13.59
C ASP A 169 -0.35 -6.87 -12.64
N VAL A 170 -0.07 -5.64 -13.05
CA VAL A 170 -0.20 -4.47 -12.17
C VAL A 170 -1.10 -3.42 -12.80
N TYR A 171 -2.13 -3.01 -12.04
CA TYR A 171 -2.86 -1.76 -12.22
C TYR A 171 -2.23 -0.71 -11.31
N TRP A 172 -1.89 0.47 -11.81
CA TRP A 172 -1.28 1.51 -10.99
C TRP A 172 -2.22 2.71 -10.82
N ALA A 173 -2.71 2.89 -9.58
CA ALA A 173 -3.43 4.07 -9.16
C ALA A 173 -2.42 5.18 -8.80
N ASN A 174 -1.95 5.90 -9.82
CA ASN A 174 -0.91 6.94 -9.71
C ASN A 174 -1.48 8.27 -9.21
N ARG A 175 -2.02 8.30 -8.01
CA ARG A 175 -2.62 9.49 -7.37
C ARG A 175 -1.64 10.65 -7.22
N GLY A 176 -0.37 10.34 -7.08
CA GLY A 176 0.70 11.33 -6.96
C GLY A 176 1.21 11.86 -8.30
N ARG A 177 0.75 11.34 -9.42
CA ARG A 177 1.22 11.69 -10.79
C ARG A 177 2.75 11.67 -10.87
N VAL A 178 3.35 10.66 -10.25
CA VAL A 178 4.80 10.49 -10.28
C VAL A 178 5.23 9.76 -11.56
N PRO A 179 6.47 9.97 -12.04
CA PRO A 179 6.98 9.27 -13.22
C PRO A 179 6.93 7.74 -13.05
N ALA A 180 6.66 7.05 -14.14
CA ALA A 180 6.69 5.59 -14.18
C ALA A 180 8.09 5.05 -13.84
N PRO A 181 8.18 3.91 -13.12
CA PRO A 181 9.47 3.28 -12.87
C PRO A 181 10.10 2.78 -14.17
N THR A 182 11.43 2.87 -14.28
CA THR A 182 12.16 2.49 -15.49
C THR A 182 12.35 0.97 -15.64
N ASP A 183 12.19 0.22 -14.56
CA ASP A 183 12.45 -1.23 -14.47
C ASP A 183 11.18 -2.10 -14.42
N ALA A 184 10.01 -1.49 -14.51
CA ALA A 184 8.74 -2.21 -14.47
C ALA A 184 7.62 -1.40 -15.14
N THR A 185 6.63 -2.10 -15.67
CA THR A 185 5.49 -1.48 -16.36
C THR A 185 4.19 -2.00 -15.76
N ALA A 186 3.28 -1.07 -15.41
CA ALA A 186 1.89 -1.41 -15.14
C ALA A 186 1.18 -1.72 -16.47
N ILE A 187 0.24 -2.68 -16.45
CA ILE A 187 -0.59 -2.95 -17.63
C ILE A 187 -1.64 -1.84 -17.87
N ARG A 188 -1.94 -1.10 -16.80
CA ARG A 188 -2.77 0.11 -16.85
C ARG A 188 -2.33 1.08 -15.74
N GLU A 189 -2.27 2.36 -16.08
CA GLU A 189 -2.02 3.47 -15.18
C GLU A 189 -3.19 4.44 -15.24
N GLU A 190 -3.74 4.81 -14.10
CA GLU A 190 -4.82 5.78 -13.92
C GLU A 190 -4.57 6.62 -12.67
N GLU A 191 -5.30 7.72 -12.50
CA GLU A 191 -5.17 8.53 -11.28
C GLU A 191 -5.84 7.89 -10.07
N ASP A 192 -6.81 6.99 -10.27
CA ASP A 192 -7.59 6.34 -9.22
C ASP A 192 -8.09 4.94 -9.61
N LEU A 193 -9.05 4.37 -8.87
CA LEU A 193 -9.54 3.00 -9.08
C LEU A 193 -10.73 2.90 -10.04
N ARG A 194 -11.27 3.99 -10.58
CA ARG A 194 -12.48 3.93 -11.43
C ARG A 194 -12.24 3.11 -12.70
N GLY A 195 -11.12 3.33 -13.35
CA GLY A 195 -10.73 2.56 -14.55
C GLY A 195 -10.43 1.07 -14.29
N LEU A 196 -10.31 0.63 -13.02
CA LEU A 196 -10.12 -0.77 -12.67
C LEU A 196 -11.32 -1.63 -13.05
N LEU A 197 -12.54 -1.12 -12.81
CA LEU A 197 -13.78 -1.85 -13.14
C LEU A 197 -13.92 -2.04 -14.64
N ASP A 198 -13.68 -1.00 -15.42
CA ASP A 198 -13.74 -1.05 -16.90
C ASP A 198 -12.74 -2.08 -17.45
N MET A 199 -11.55 -2.15 -16.84
CA MET A 199 -10.52 -3.12 -17.25
C MET A 199 -10.89 -4.57 -16.91
N LEU A 200 -11.66 -4.80 -15.86
CA LEU A 200 -12.05 -6.15 -15.42
C LEU A 200 -13.28 -6.68 -16.14
N GLU A 201 -14.14 -5.77 -16.65
CA GLU A 201 -15.38 -6.08 -17.37
C GLU A 201 -15.16 -6.26 -18.90
N GLY A 202 -14.10 -5.70 -19.46
CA GLY A 202 -13.70 -5.81 -20.88
C GLY A 202 -12.80 -7.00 -21.13
#